data_8b0546438443957a8980289e6bb94ec9
#
_entry.id   8b0546438443957a8980289e6bb94ec9
#
_cell.length_a   1.000
_cell.length_b   1.000
_cell.length_c   1.000
_cell.angle_alpha   90.00
_cell.angle_beta   90.00
_cell.angle_gamma   90.00
#
_symmetry.space_group_name_H-M   'P 1'
#
loop_
_entity.id
_entity.type
_entity.pdbx_description
1 polymer ?
#
loop_
_entity_poly.entity_id
_entity_poly.type
_entity_poly.pdbx_seq_one_letter_code
_entity_poly.pdbx_strand_id
1 'polypeptide(L)'
;MKKATKAAIFVTAAAALYGAAAYGVTRTLMDVAMKREAPKALKNKGSAQLTGEKRDEPYREAQRAAAKKLASSETETVLLENREGLTLVGHLRECEKAKRLVIAFHGWRSAWYRDFGLLADFLSREQCSVLYVEQRAQNESEGDYIGFGLTERYDCVDWANWAAERFPGLPVYLMGVSLGGATVLMAAGDILPAAVHGVIADSAYTSPRAIWQHVMGKNLHLPVRAATVIADLLCQKRLNASSGSYSTVEALKNTDVPILLIHGEDDHFVPLKMAFENRDACAAPCKLLVVPGADHAMSYYMGRGAYEAAMRAFWAVSYTHLTLPTIRLV
;
A
#
# COMPACT_ATOMS: atom_id res chain seq x y z
N MET A 1 26.87 39.51 -33.43
CA MET A 1 27.34 38.48 -32.47
C MET A 1 27.03 38.78 -31.00
N LYS A 2 27.32 39.99 -30.43
CA LYS A 2 27.16 40.27 -28.98
C LYS A 2 25.74 40.14 -28.42
N LYS A 3 24.64 40.40 -29.20
CA LYS A 3 23.27 40.29 -28.71
C LYS A 3 22.78 38.81 -28.62
N ALA A 4 23.11 38.00 -29.63
CA ALA A 4 22.77 36.57 -29.65
C ALA A 4 23.47 35.78 -28.53
N THR A 5 24.74 36.10 -28.24
CA THR A 5 25.52 35.49 -27.16
C THR A 5 24.95 35.83 -25.81
N LYS A 6 24.52 37.11 -25.58
CA LYS A 6 23.88 37.52 -24.31
C LYS A 6 22.51 36.83 -24.13
N ALA A 7 21.70 36.70 -25.17
CA ALA A 7 20.44 36.01 -25.14
C ALA A 7 20.62 34.49 -24.84
N ALA A 8 21.61 33.85 -25.46
CA ALA A 8 21.92 32.46 -25.17
C ALA A 8 22.36 32.24 -23.70
N ILE A 9 23.25 33.11 -23.19
CA ILE A 9 23.67 33.05 -21.76
C ILE A 9 22.49 33.23 -20.82
N PHE A 10 21.58 34.18 -21.11
CA PHE A 10 20.40 34.42 -20.29
C PHE A 10 19.45 33.22 -20.27
N VAL A 11 19.19 32.61 -21.46
CA VAL A 11 18.36 31.41 -21.58
C VAL A 11 18.98 30.23 -20.83
N THR A 12 20.29 30.05 -20.94
CA THR A 12 21.01 28.98 -20.23
C THR A 12 20.96 29.17 -18.70
N ALA A 13 21.16 30.40 -18.22
CA ALA A 13 21.07 30.72 -16.80
C ALA A 13 19.65 30.53 -16.25
N ALA A 14 18.63 30.97 -16.98
CA ALA A 14 17.22 30.76 -16.62
C ALA A 14 16.86 29.27 -16.57
N ALA A 15 17.31 28.48 -17.54
CA ALA A 15 17.11 27.02 -17.56
C ALA A 15 17.81 26.33 -16.38
N ALA A 16 19.02 26.76 -16.03
CA ALA A 16 19.75 26.22 -14.89
C ALA A 16 19.07 26.56 -13.54
N LEU A 17 18.58 27.79 -13.38
CA LEU A 17 17.81 28.20 -12.19
C LEU A 17 16.50 27.42 -12.07
N TYR A 18 15.77 27.26 -13.17
CA TYR A 18 14.56 26.44 -13.23
C TYR A 18 14.85 24.99 -12.84
N GLY A 19 15.91 24.39 -13.40
CA GLY A 19 16.33 23.02 -13.10
C GLY A 19 16.70 22.83 -11.62
N ALA A 20 17.46 23.80 -11.04
CA ALA A 20 17.81 23.78 -9.62
C ALA A 20 16.58 23.89 -8.71
N ALA A 21 15.63 24.77 -9.04
CA ALA A 21 14.39 24.92 -8.31
C ALA A 21 13.52 23.65 -8.39
N ALA A 22 13.35 23.08 -9.60
CA ALA A 22 12.61 21.83 -9.80
C ALA A 22 13.25 20.66 -9.03
N TYR A 23 14.58 20.58 -9.02
CA TYR A 23 15.30 19.58 -8.24
C TYR A 23 15.06 19.76 -6.73
N GLY A 24 15.19 20.97 -6.20
CA GLY A 24 15.00 21.27 -4.78
C GLY A 24 13.59 20.92 -4.29
N VAL A 25 12.57 21.32 -5.05
CA VAL A 25 11.16 21.00 -4.75
C VAL A 25 10.91 19.51 -4.82
N THR A 26 11.30 18.86 -5.93
CA THR A 26 11.08 17.42 -6.09
C THR A 26 11.81 16.61 -5.04
N ARG A 27 13.08 16.96 -4.73
CA ARG A 27 13.85 16.32 -3.66
C ARG A 27 13.15 16.42 -2.32
N THR A 28 12.61 17.61 -1.98
CA THR A 28 11.87 17.80 -0.71
C THR A 28 10.62 16.92 -0.66
N LEU A 29 9.85 16.84 -1.77
CA LEU A 29 8.69 15.97 -1.86
C LEU A 29 9.07 14.49 -1.72
N MET A 30 10.15 14.07 -2.37
CA MET A 30 10.67 12.70 -2.26
C MET A 30 11.22 12.40 -0.86
N ASP A 31 11.77 13.39 -0.16
CA ASP A 31 12.17 13.25 1.24
C ASP A 31 10.93 13.05 2.14
N VAL A 32 9.85 13.78 1.89
CA VAL A 32 8.57 13.59 2.58
C VAL A 32 7.97 12.21 2.29
N ALA A 33 8.01 11.78 1.03
CA ALA A 33 7.42 10.53 0.60
C ALA A 33 8.16 9.31 1.15
N MET A 34 9.50 9.31 1.06
CA MET A 34 10.29 8.10 1.22
C MET A 34 11.07 8.00 2.53
N LYS A 35 11.58 9.11 3.10
CA LYS A 35 12.40 9.01 4.33
C LYS A 35 11.57 8.56 5.51
N ARG A 36 12.16 7.73 6.40
CA ARG A 36 11.55 7.35 7.68
C ARG A 36 11.02 8.57 8.43
N GLU A 37 11.85 9.58 8.62
CA GLU A 37 11.43 10.83 9.22
C GLU A 37 11.04 11.87 8.16
N ALA A 38 9.83 12.40 8.26
CA ALA A 38 9.44 13.56 7.47
C ALA A 38 10.27 14.78 7.86
N PRO A 39 10.65 15.65 6.90
CA PRO A 39 11.33 16.92 7.22
C PRO A 39 10.57 17.73 8.27
N LYS A 40 11.28 18.29 9.27
CA LYS A 40 10.67 19.01 10.41
C LYS A 40 9.70 20.11 10.00
N ALA A 41 9.95 20.81 8.88
CA ALA A 41 9.10 21.87 8.33
C ALA A 41 7.69 21.38 7.90
N LEU A 42 7.50 20.07 7.72
CA LEU A 42 6.26 19.46 7.25
C LEU A 42 5.60 18.55 8.28
N LYS A 43 6.24 18.31 9.44
CA LYS A 43 5.66 17.49 10.53
C LYS A 43 4.32 18.03 11.04
N ASN A 44 4.06 19.34 10.89
CA ASN A 44 2.85 20.01 11.38
C ASN A 44 1.82 20.33 10.27
N LYS A 45 2.15 20.10 8.99
CA LYS A 45 1.18 20.25 7.90
C LYS A 45 0.56 18.89 7.63
N GLY A 46 -0.71 18.74 7.98
CA GLY A 46 -1.43 17.47 7.85
C GLY A 46 -1.31 16.87 6.45
N SER A 47 -1.22 15.55 6.37
CA SER A 47 -1.15 14.78 5.13
C SER A 47 -2.30 15.12 4.15
N ALA A 48 -3.45 15.55 4.65
CA ALA A 48 -4.61 15.94 3.86
C ALA A 48 -4.33 17.01 2.78
N GLN A 49 -3.38 17.93 3.01
CA GLN A 49 -2.98 18.92 2.00
C GLN A 49 -2.18 18.31 0.84
N LEU A 50 -1.46 17.20 1.09
CA LEU A 50 -0.69 16.49 0.08
C LEU A 50 -1.55 15.46 -0.66
N THR A 51 -2.49 14.84 0.06
CA THR A 51 -3.33 13.76 -0.46
C THR A 51 -4.63 14.24 -1.11
N GLY A 52 -5.10 15.46 -0.79
CA GLY A 52 -6.38 15.98 -1.27
C GLY A 52 -7.61 15.31 -0.64
N GLU A 53 -7.42 14.42 0.36
CA GLU A 53 -8.48 13.67 1.02
C GLU A 53 -9.50 14.56 1.72
N LYS A 54 -10.77 14.25 1.54
CA LYS A 54 -11.90 14.93 2.18
C LYS A 54 -12.53 14.02 3.23
N ARG A 55 -11.92 13.99 4.41
CA ARG A 55 -12.44 13.23 5.56
C ARG A 55 -13.27 14.15 6.44
N ASP A 56 -14.55 13.84 6.58
CA ASP A 56 -15.45 14.56 7.49
C ASP A 56 -15.16 14.23 8.97
N GLU A 57 -15.71 15.03 9.88
CA GLU A 57 -15.46 14.84 11.32
C GLU A 57 -16.10 13.56 11.86
N PRO A 58 -17.32 13.13 11.47
CA PRO A 58 -17.89 11.86 11.89
C PRO A 58 -16.99 10.65 11.57
N TYR A 59 -16.41 10.61 10.36
CA TYR A 59 -15.45 9.57 10.01
C TYR A 59 -14.20 9.61 10.89
N ARG A 60 -13.63 10.82 11.12
CA ARG A 60 -12.44 10.98 11.95
C ARG A 60 -12.67 10.55 13.39
N GLU A 61 -13.84 10.85 13.94
CA GLU A 61 -14.23 10.41 15.29
C GLU A 61 -14.36 8.89 15.37
N ALA A 62 -15.08 8.28 14.43
CA ALA A 62 -15.24 6.83 14.35
C ALA A 62 -13.88 6.14 14.21
N GLN A 63 -13.01 6.64 13.32
CA GLN A 63 -11.65 6.10 13.13
C GLN A 63 -10.81 6.24 14.40
N ARG A 64 -10.82 7.41 15.07
CA ARG A 64 -10.07 7.62 16.34
C ARG A 64 -10.53 6.69 17.45
N ALA A 65 -11.84 6.53 17.61
CA ALA A 65 -12.41 5.64 18.62
C ALA A 65 -12.04 4.18 18.36
N ALA A 66 -12.18 3.72 17.12
CA ALA A 66 -11.82 2.36 16.71
C ALA A 66 -10.31 2.10 16.82
N ALA A 67 -9.49 3.07 16.42
CA ALA A 67 -8.03 3.02 16.54
C ALA A 67 -7.59 2.89 18.01
N LYS A 68 -8.18 3.69 18.91
CA LYS A 68 -7.91 3.61 20.35
C LYS A 68 -8.27 2.24 20.91
N LYS A 69 -9.43 1.71 20.53
CA LYS A 69 -9.90 0.37 20.94
C LYS A 69 -8.93 -0.71 20.49
N LEU A 70 -8.50 -0.70 19.22
CA LEU A 70 -7.58 -1.69 18.69
C LEU A 70 -6.17 -1.56 19.29
N ALA A 71 -5.64 -0.34 19.43
CA ALA A 71 -4.33 -0.10 20.04
C ALA A 71 -4.23 -0.52 21.50
N SER A 72 -5.37 -0.54 22.23
CA SER A 72 -5.43 -1.01 23.62
C SER A 72 -5.80 -2.48 23.76
N SER A 73 -6.00 -3.20 22.64
CA SER A 73 -6.25 -4.65 22.70
C SER A 73 -4.96 -5.42 22.95
N GLU A 74 -5.09 -6.57 23.60
CA GLU A 74 -3.98 -7.48 23.82
C GLU A 74 -3.49 -8.04 22.50
N THR A 75 -2.18 -7.93 22.26
CA THR A 75 -1.48 -8.47 21.08
C THR A 75 -0.11 -8.99 21.52
N GLU A 76 0.34 -10.08 20.89
CA GLU A 76 1.73 -10.52 20.95
C GLU A 76 2.57 -9.68 20.01
N THR A 77 3.66 -9.08 20.48
CA THR A 77 4.64 -8.42 19.62
C THR A 77 5.54 -9.46 18.97
N VAL A 78 5.53 -9.51 17.65
CA VAL A 78 6.35 -10.41 16.84
C VAL A 78 7.46 -9.61 16.18
N LEU A 79 8.69 -10.10 16.30
CA LEU A 79 9.86 -9.55 15.61
C LEU A 79 10.27 -10.50 14.49
N LEU A 80 10.44 -9.97 13.28
CA LEU A 80 10.91 -10.71 12.12
C LEU A 80 12.16 -10.04 11.57
N GLU A 81 13.27 -10.78 11.52
CA GLU A 81 14.42 -10.36 10.72
C GLU A 81 14.14 -10.71 9.25
N ASN A 82 14.04 -9.69 8.39
CA ASN A 82 13.80 -9.89 6.98
C ASN A 82 15.08 -10.29 6.23
N ARG A 83 14.96 -10.67 4.96
CA ARG A 83 16.07 -11.08 4.08
C ARG A 83 17.20 -10.06 3.92
N GLU A 84 16.99 -8.81 4.30
CA GLU A 84 17.97 -7.71 4.27
C GLU A 84 18.60 -7.45 5.66
N GLY A 85 18.22 -8.21 6.71
CA GLY A 85 18.69 -8.05 8.07
C GLY A 85 18.01 -6.92 8.84
N LEU A 86 16.87 -6.41 8.37
CA LEU A 86 16.08 -5.43 9.10
C LEU A 86 15.14 -6.13 10.07
N THR A 87 15.05 -5.62 11.29
CA THR A 87 14.02 -6.04 12.26
C THR A 87 12.68 -5.37 11.94
N LEU A 88 11.72 -6.19 11.58
CA LEU A 88 10.33 -5.76 11.34
C LEU A 88 9.46 -6.14 12.54
N VAL A 89 8.48 -5.29 12.84
CA VAL A 89 7.57 -5.46 13.97
C VAL A 89 6.18 -5.83 13.46
N GLY A 90 5.57 -6.79 14.13
CA GLY A 90 4.18 -7.18 13.93
C GLY A 90 3.45 -7.32 15.27
N HIS A 91 2.14 -7.12 15.25
CA HIS A 91 1.26 -7.23 16.40
C HIS A 91 0.24 -8.33 16.13
N LEU A 92 0.47 -9.50 16.70
CA LEU A 92 -0.38 -10.67 16.51
C LEU A 92 -1.53 -10.67 17.49
N ARG A 93 -2.75 -10.68 16.99
CA ARG A 93 -3.96 -10.94 17.74
C ARG A 93 -4.48 -12.32 17.38
N GLU A 94 -4.24 -13.28 18.23
CA GLU A 94 -4.70 -14.66 18.00
C GLU A 94 -6.20 -14.83 18.30
N CYS A 95 -6.84 -15.72 17.53
CA CYS A 95 -8.17 -16.23 17.77
C CYS A 95 -8.07 -17.74 18.06
N GLU A 96 -8.52 -18.20 19.20
CA GLU A 96 -8.40 -19.59 19.65
C GLU A 96 -8.96 -20.60 18.63
N LYS A 97 -10.04 -20.23 17.95
CA LYS A 97 -10.68 -21.05 16.91
C LYS A 97 -10.58 -20.39 15.54
N ALA A 98 -9.38 -19.94 15.21
CA ALA A 98 -9.17 -19.25 13.94
C ALA A 98 -9.50 -20.13 12.74
N LYS A 99 -10.27 -19.57 11.81
CA LYS A 99 -10.53 -20.18 10.48
C LYS A 99 -9.49 -19.78 9.46
N ARG A 100 -8.78 -18.68 9.70
CA ARG A 100 -7.76 -18.10 8.82
C ARG A 100 -6.87 -17.13 9.57
N LEU A 101 -5.71 -16.87 9.02
CA LEU A 101 -4.84 -15.76 9.42
C LEU A 101 -4.92 -14.65 8.38
N VAL A 102 -5.08 -13.42 8.82
CA VAL A 102 -4.96 -12.23 7.98
C VAL A 102 -3.68 -11.51 8.35
N ILE A 103 -2.78 -11.27 7.38
CA ILE A 103 -1.61 -10.40 7.55
C ILE A 103 -1.98 -9.03 6.98
N ALA A 104 -2.02 -8.02 7.85
CA ALA A 104 -2.60 -6.71 7.57
C ALA A 104 -1.52 -5.61 7.45
N PHE A 105 -1.40 -5.00 6.26
CA PHE A 105 -0.40 -3.99 5.89
C PHE A 105 -1.04 -2.60 5.83
N HIS A 106 -0.61 -1.69 6.71
CA HIS A 106 -1.14 -0.32 6.81
C HIS A 106 -0.68 0.57 5.65
N GLY A 107 -1.33 1.74 5.51
CA GLY A 107 -1.01 2.73 4.49
C GLY A 107 0.23 3.56 4.80
N TRP A 108 0.56 4.45 3.86
CA TRP A 108 1.69 5.38 3.96
C TRP A 108 1.59 6.28 5.19
N ARG A 109 2.63 6.28 6.03
CA ARG A 109 2.75 7.06 7.27
C ARG A 109 1.55 6.92 8.20
N SER A 110 0.93 5.73 8.17
CA SER A 110 -0.15 5.36 9.06
C SER A 110 0.36 4.41 10.15
N ALA A 111 -0.57 3.80 10.86
CA ALA A 111 -0.30 2.76 11.84
C ALA A 111 -1.37 1.67 11.71
N TRP A 112 -1.01 0.45 12.06
CA TRP A 112 -1.89 -0.71 11.99
C TRP A 112 -3.24 -0.49 12.69
N TYR A 113 -3.25 0.07 13.91
CA TYR A 113 -4.47 0.34 14.65
C TYR A 113 -5.35 1.43 14.03
N ARG A 114 -4.77 2.37 13.26
CA ARG A 114 -5.53 3.43 12.57
C ARG A 114 -6.27 2.91 11.35
N ASP A 115 -5.61 2.12 10.53
CA ASP A 115 -6.17 1.67 9.26
C ASP A 115 -7.09 0.46 9.45
N PHE A 116 -6.81 -0.41 10.43
CA PHE A 116 -7.60 -1.61 10.67
C PHE A 116 -8.55 -1.53 11.86
N GLY A 117 -8.56 -0.43 12.61
CA GLY A 117 -9.40 -0.27 13.80
C GLY A 117 -10.88 -0.49 13.52
N LEU A 118 -11.42 0.13 12.47
CA LEU A 118 -12.83 -0.02 12.08
C LEU A 118 -13.17 -1.46 11.67
N LEU A 119 -12.22 -2.17 11.07
CA LEU A 119 -12.40 -3.53 10.55
C LEU A 119 -12.20 -4.62 11.62
N ALA A 120 -11.49 -4.29 12.72
CA ALA A 120 -11.04 -5.25 13.71
C ALA A 120 -12.16 -6.12 14.34
N ASP A 121 -13.31 -5.50 14.63
CA ASP A 121 -14.47 -6.23 15.17
C ASP A 121 -15.08 -7.20 14.16
N PHE A 122 -15.08 -6.86 12.87
CA PHE A 122 -15.52 -7.77 11.80
C PHE A 122 -14.57 -8.97 11.70
N LEU A 123 -13.26 -8.74 11.61
CA LEU A 123 -12.27 -9.82 11.55
C LEU A 123 -12.38 -10.76 12.74
N SER A 124 -12.65 -10.22 13.94
CA SER A 124 -12.86 -11.02 15.15
C SER A 124 -14.12 -11.89 15.04
N ARG A 125 -15.26 -11.33 14.60
CA ARG A 125 -16.51 -12.08 14.41
C ARG A 125 -16.36 -13.20 13.37
N GLU A 126 -15.53 -12.99 12.35
CA GLU A 126 -15.24 -13.98 11.31
C GLU A 126 -14.15 -14.99 11.72
N GLN A 127 -13.78 -15.01 12.99
CA GLN A 127 -12.78 -15.93 13.54
C GLN A 127 -11.43 -15.85 12.79
N CYS A 128 -10.95 -14.63 12.56
CA CYS A 128 -9.62 -14.40 12.01
C CYS A 128 -8.61 -14.21 13.16
N SER A 129 -7.48 -14.93 13.13
CA SER A 129 -6.26 -14.41 13.71
C SER A 129 -5.73 -13.30 12.82
N VAL A 130 -5.16 -12.25 13.38
CA VAL A 130 -4.67 -11.11 12.60
C VAL A 130 -3.26 -10.74 13.03
N LEU A 131 -2.33 -10.75 12.10
CA LEU A 131 -1.01 -10.17 12.26
C LEU A 131 -1.01 -8.77 11.63
N TYR A 132 -1.03 -7.74 12.45
CA TYR A 132 -0.91 -6.36 12.00
C TYR A 132 0.58 -6.01 11.89
N VAL A 133 1.09 -5.81 10.68
CA VAL A 133 2.51 -5.52 10.47
C VAL A 133 2.76 -4.02 10.38
N GLU A 134 3.88 -3.60 10.94
CA GLU A 134 4.46 -2.28 10.71
C GLU A 134 5.42 -2.37 9.54
N GLN A 135 5.12 -1.66 8.45
CA GLN A 135 5.94 -1.73 7.25
C GLN A 135 7.31 -1.07 7.49
N ARG A 136 8.34 -1.55 6.77
CA ARG A 136 9.72 -1.00 6.89
C ARG A 136 9.74 0.53 6.85
N ALA A 137 10.69 1.12 7.55
CA ALA A 137 10.87 2.57 7.68
C ALA A 137 9.66 3.33 8.26
N GLN A 138 8.75 2.65 8.94
CA GLN A 138 7.57 3.23 9.58
C GLN A 138 7.39 2.65 10.98
N ASN A 139 6.87 3.47 11.88
CA ASN A 139 6.61 3.11 13.28
C ASN A 139 7.86 2.48 13.96
N GLU A 140 7.78 1.27 14.50
CA GLU A 140 8.89 0.60 15.18
C GLU A 140 9.74 -0.30 14.26
N SER A 141 9.25 -0.67 13.06
CA SER A 141 10.03 -1.44 12.08
C SER A 141 11.23 -0.65 11.57
N GLU A 142 12.39 -1.31 11.42
CA GLU A 142 13.62 -0.70 10.91
C GLU A 142 13.54 -0.30 9.43
N GLY A 143 14.57 0.36 8.95
CA GLY A 143 14.73 0.84 7.57
C GLY A 143 14.80 2.37 7.48
N ASP A 144 15.43 2.86 6.42
CA ASP A 144 15.66 4.28 6.18
C ASP A 144 14.61 4.88 5.24
N TYR A 145 14.08 4.07 4.33
CA TYR A 145 13.21 4.54 3.25
C TYR A 145 11.97 3.68 3.10
N ILE A 146 10.84 4.37 2.86
CA ILE A 146 9.58 3.78 2.40
C ILE A 146 9.71 3.55 0.89
N GLY A 147 9.58 2.32 0.43
CA GLY A 147 9.78 1.90 -0.96
C GLY A 147 8.53 1.93 -1.84
N PHE A 148 7.38 2.28 -1.30
CA PHE A 148 6.10 2.32 -2.01
C PHE A 148 5.74 0.97 -2.68
N GLY A 149 6.01 -0.12 -1.99
CA GLY A 149 5.76 -1.48 -2.44
C GLY A 149 6.94 -2.14 -3.14
N LEU A 150 7.92 -1.37 -3.66
CA LEU A 150 9.09 -1.95 -4.35
C LEU A 150 9.95 -2.82 -3.45
N THR A 151 10.12 -2.43 -2.22
CA THR A 151 10.90 -3.17 -1.21
C THR A 151 10.00 -3.88 -0.20
N GLU A 152 8.87 -3.27 0.18
CA GLU A 152 7.91 -3.83 1.14
C GLU A 152 7.29 -5.16 0.64
N ARG A 153 7.20 -5.38 -0.68
CA ARG A 153 6.71 -6.65 -1.22
C ARG A 153 7.55 -7.85 -0.77
N TYR A 154 8.85 -7.66 -0.60
CA TYR A 154 9.74 -8.72 -0.10
C TYR A 154 9.51 -8.98 1.38
N ASP A 155 9.27 -7.95 2.18
CA ASP A 155 8.87 -8.10 3.58
C ASP A 155 7.52 -8.82 3.69
N CYS A 156 6.60 -8.53 2.76
CA CYS A 156 5.31 -9.23 2.70
C CYS A 156 5.49 -10.73 2.46
N VAL A 157 6.40 -11.13 1.57
CA VAL A 157 6.76 -12.54 1.36
C VAL A 157 7.38 -13.14 2.61
N ASP A 158 8.29 -12.42 3.30
CA ASP A 158 8.94 -12.90 4.52
C ASP A 158 7.92 -13.10 5.65
N TRP A 159 6.98 -12.16 5.84
CA TRP A 159 5.86 -12.31 6.77
C TRP A 159 4.93 -13.48 6.41
N ALA A 160 4.67 -13.71 5.11
CA ALA A 160 3.86 -14.84 4.66
C ALA A 160 4.53 -16.19 4.95
N ASN A 161 5.85 -16.29 4.77
CA ASN A 161 6.63 -17.47 5.13
C ASN A 161 6.59 -17.71 6.64
N TRP A 162 6.85 -16.69 7.45
CA TRP A 162 6.73 -16.76 8.90
C TRP A 162 5.36 -17.28 9.33
N ALA A 163 4.30 -16.76 8.72
CA ALA A 163 2.93 -17.17 9.03
C ALA A 163 2.65 -18.63 8.66
N ALA A 164 3.17 -19.10 7.53
CA ALA A 164 3.01 -20.49 7.10
C ALA A 164 3.73 -21.47 8.05
N GLU A 165 4.88 -21.07 8.59
CA GLU A 165 5.64 -21.85 9.58
C GLU A 165 4.99 -21.82 10.96
N ARG A 166 4.51 -20.65 11.41
CA ARG A 166 3.92 -20.46 12.74
C ARG A 166 2.53 -21.08 12.88
N PHE A 167 1.76 -21.13 11.78
CA PHE A 167 0.37 -21.61 11.73
C PHE A 167 0.17 -22.66 10.63
N PRO A 168 0.81 -23.86 10.75
CA PRO A 168 0.72 -24.87 9.72
C PRO A 168 -0.73 -25.32 9.50
N GLY A 169 -1.16 -25.31 8.23
CA GLY A 169 -2.51 -25.71 7.82
C GLY A 169 -3.59 -24.64 7.97
N LEU A 170 -3.27 -23.46 8.53
CA LEU A 170 -4.22 -22.34 8.57
C LEU A 170 -4.13 -21.51 7.28
N PRO A 171 -5.24 -21.28 6.55
CA PRO A 171 -5.24 -20.44 5.38
C PRO A 171 -4.80 -19.00 5.71
N VAL A 172 -3.84 -18.46 4.95
CA VAL A 172 -3.31 -17.10 5.10
C VAL A 172 -3.89 -16.19 4.02
N TYR A 173 -4.30 -15.00 4.42
CA TYR A 173 -4.74 -13.93 3.52
C TYR A 173 -3.90 -12.69 3.73
N LEU A 174 -3.34 -12.15 2.66
CA LEU A 174 -2.64 -10.88 2.69
C LEU A 174 -3.65 -9.75 2.49
N MET A 175 -3.67 -8.78 3.36
CA MET A 175 -4.59 -7.65 3.28
C MET A 175 -3.83 -6.33 3.42
N GLY A 176 -4.14 -5.34 2.58
CA GLY A 176 -3.50 -4.05 2.67
C GLY A 176 -4.39 -2.88 2.30
N VAL A 177 -4.07 -1.71 2.87
CA VAL A 177 -4.74 -0.44 2.59
C VAL A 177 -3.75 0.52 1.95
N SER A 178 -4.11 1.15 0.83
CA SER A 178 -3.29 2.18 0.16
C SER A 178 -1.89 1.66 -0.20
N LEU A 179 -0.82 2.18 0.42
CA LEU A 179 0.54 1.64 0.30
C LEU A 179 0.57 0.13 0.62
N GLY A 180 -0.07 -0.28 1.73
CA GLY A 180 -0.18 -1.70 2.07
C GLY A 180 -0.92 -2.51 1.02
N GLY A 181 -1.97 -1.93 0.41
CA GLY A 181 -2.68 -2.52 -0.72
C GLY A 181 -1.78 -2.74 -1.94
N ALA A 182 -0.96 -1.74 -2.30
CA ALA A 182 0.02 -1.88 -3.36
C ALA A 182 1.12 -2.90 -3.01
N THR A 183 1.56 -2.93 -1.75
CA THR A 183 2.54 -3.90 -1.24
C THR A 183 2.06 -5.34 -1.44
N VAL A 184 0.85 -5.68 -0.98
CA VAL A 184 0.33 -7.05 -1.10
C VAL A 184 0.04 -7.44 -2.55
N LEU A 185 -0.39 -6.49 -3.40
CA LEU A 185 -0.56 -6.75 -4.83
C LEU A 185 0.77 -6.97 -5.55
N MET A 186 1.82 -6.22 -5.22
CA MET A 186 3.15 -6.45 -5.78
C MET A 186 3.73 -7.79 -5.31
N ALA A 187 3.53 -8.15 -4.04
CA ALA A 187 3.96 -9.43 -3.49
C ALA A 187 3.23 -10.63 -4.13
N ALA A 188 2.00 -10.43 -4.63
CA ALA A 188 1.26 -11.49 -5.33
C ALA A 188 1.92 -11.96 -6.64
N GLY A 189 2.84 -11.15 -7.22
CA GLY A 189 3.65 -11.55 -8.37
C GLY A 189 4.98 -12.22 -8.00
N ASP A 190 5.30 -12.32 -6.71
CA ASP A 190 6.47 -13.04 -6.20
C ASP A 190 6.06 -14.48 -5.79
N ILE A 191 7.03 -15.32 -5.42
CA ILE A 191 6.76 -16.69 -4.95
C ILE A 191 6.24 -16.61 -3.51
N LEU A 192 4.95 -16.83 -3.34
CA LEU A 192 4.28 -16.92 -2.05
C LEU A 192 4.20 -18.36 -1.55
N PRO A 193 4.23 -18.61 -0.22
CA PRO A 193 3.97 -19.94 0.31
C PRO A 193 2.56 -20.44 -0.02
N ALA A 194 2.39 -21.74 -0.19
CA ALA A 194 1.11 -22.37 -0.54
C ALA A 194 -0.01 -22.11 0.48
N ALA A 195 0.34 -21.69 1.70
CA ALA A 195 -0.62 -21.28 2.72
C ALA A 195 -1.36 -19.97 2.36
N VAL A 196 -0.85 -19.15 1.41
CA VAL A 196 -1.51 -17.91 0.99
C VAL A 196 -2.65 -18.24 0.01
N HIS A 197 -3.86 -18.07 0.47
CA HIS A 197 -5.11 -18.39 -0.24
C HIS A 197 -5.75 -17.21 -0.95
N GLY A 198 -5.30 -15.99 -0.70
CA GLY A 198 -5.86 -14.82 -1.36
C GLY A 198 -5.23 -13.50 -0.90
N VAL A 199 -5.41 -12.47 -1.73
CA VAL A 199 -4.95 -11.10 -1.49
C VAL A 199 -6.13 -10.14 -1.54
N ILE A 200 -6.20 -9.24 -0.56
CA ILE A 200 -7.24 -8.22 -0.42
C ILE A 200 -6.57 -6.85 -0.41
N ALA A 201 -6.88 -5.99 -1.37
CA ALA A 201 -6.27 -4.67 -1.49
C ALA A 201 -7.34 -3.57 -1.57
N ASP A 202 -7.34 -2.69 -0.57
CA ASP A 202 -8.23 -1.52 -0.52
C ASP A 202 -7.46 -0.27 -0.92
N SER A 203 -8.00 0.51 -1.85
CA SER A 203 -7.46 1.80 -2.33
C SER A 203 -6.01 1.73 -2.85
N ALA A 204 -5.64 0.61 -3.50
CA ALA A 204 -4.29 0.37 -4.00
C ALA A 204 -4.00 1.11 -5.32
N TYR A 205 -2.82 1.73 -5.41
CA TYR A 205 -2.31 2.33 -6.65
C TYR A 205 -1.56 1.31 -7.52
N THR A 206 -1.29 1.67 -8.80
CA THR A 206 -0.65 0.76 -9.77
C THR A 206 0.87 0.73 -9.70
N SER A 207 1.53 1.82 -9.34
CA SER A 207 2.98 1.88 -9.15
C SER A 207 3.40 3.14 -8.38
N PRO A 208 4.61 3.16 -7.77
CA PRO A 208 5.16 4.38 -7.19
C PRO A 208 5.18 5.54 -8.18
N ARG A 209 5.60 5.29 -9.42
CA ARG A 209 5.63 6.30 -10.48
C ARG A 209 4.24 6.88 -10.75
N ALA A 210 3.23 6.04 -10.88
CA ALA A 210 1.87 6.46 -11.21
C ALA A 210 1.26 7.32 -10.10
N ILE A 211 1.39 6.90 -8.84
CA ILE A 211 0.86 7.69 -7.72
C ILE A 211 1.63 9.00 -7.53
N TRP A 212 2.96 9.02 -7.66
CA TRP A 212 3.74 10.25 -7.55
C TRP A 212 3.43 11.22 -8.70
N GLN A 213 3.26 10.73 -9.94
CA GLN A 213 2.84 11.57 -11.07
C GLN A 213 1.45 12.18 -10.83
N HIS A 214 0.52 11.40 -10.29
CA HIS A 214 -0.80 11.89 -9.94
C HIS A 214 -0.72 12.99 -8.87
N VAL A 215 -0.05 12.74 -7.75
CA VAL A 215 0.10 13.72 -6.67
C VAL A 215 0.83 14.97 -7.14
N MET A 216 1.96 14.83 -7.83
CA MET A 216 2.71 15.98 -8.34
C MET A 216 1.92 16.78 -9.38
N GLY A 217 1.21 16.11 -10.28
CA GLY A 217 0.49 16.77 -11.37
C GLY A 217 -0.87 17.32 -10.98
N LYS A 218 -1.69 16.54 -10.31
CA LYS A 218 -3.08 16.89 -9.97
C LYS A 218 -3.20 17.64 -8.66
N ASN A 219 -2.50 17.17 -7.62
CA ASN A 219 -2.64 17.76 -6.29
C ASN A 219 -1.71 18.97 -6.07
N LEU A 220 -0.51 18.95 -6.65
CA LEU A 220 0.51 19.98 -6.45
C LEU A 220 0.76 20.86 -7.68
N HIS A 221 0.14 20.56 -8.83
CA HIS A 221 0.25 21.32 -10.09
C HIS A 221 1.70 21.56 -10.55
N LEU A 222 2.59 20.58 -10.33
CA LEU A 222 4.00 20.65 -10.71
C LEU A 222 4.23 20.14 -12.14
N PRO A 223 5.32 20.52 -12.81
CA PRO A 223 5.70 20.02 -14.13
C PRO A 223 6.13 18.54 -14.04
N VAL A 224 5.18 17.63 -14.26
CA VAL A 224 5.30 16.19 -14.02
C VAL A 224 6.52 15.56 -14.68
N ARG A 225 6.85 15.92 -15.96
CA ARG A 225 7.97 15.30 -16.69
C ARG A 225 9.32 15.50 -15.99
N ALA A 226 9.65 16.74 -15.63
CA ALA A 226 10.91 17.04 -14.96
C ALA A 226 10.95 16.44 -13.55
N ALA A 227 9.85 16.54 -12.80
CA ALA A 227 9.72 15.98 -11.47
C ALA A 227 9.86 14.45 -11.49
N THR A 228 9.28 13.74 -12.47
CA THR A 228 9.41 12.28 -12.59
C THR A 228 10.86 11.84 -12.80
N VAL A 229 11.62 12.52 -13.67
CA VAL A 229 13.03 12.18 -13.89
C VAL A 229 13.84 12.33 -12.59
N ILE A 230 13.62 13.43 -11.88
CA ILE A 230 14.30 13.67 -10.60
C ILE A 230 13.87 12.64 -9.53
N ALA A 231 12.58 12.33 -9.46
CA ALA A 231 12.05 11.32 -8.55
C ALA A 231 12.65 9.94 -8.83
N ASP A 232 12.76 9.54 -10.11
CA ASP A 232 13.38 8.28 -10.51
C ASP A 232 14.86 8.21 -10.09
N LEU A 233 15.64 9.26 -10.31
CA LEU A 233 17.03 9.33 -9.89
C LEU A 233 17.18 9.20 -8.37
N LEU A 234 16.31 9.86 -7.61
CA LEU A 234 16.32 9.79 -6.15
C LEU A 234 15.88 8.40 -5.66
N CYS A 235 14.88 7.80 -6.29
CA CYS A 235 14.42 6.45 -6.01
C CYS A 235 15.54 5.43 -6.27
N GLN A 236 16.16 5.50 -7.45
CA GLN A 236 17.30 4.66 -7.80
C GLN A 236 18.46 4.77 -6.79
N LYS A 237 18.76 5.98 -6.35
CA LYS A 237 19.82 6.20 -5.34
C LYS A 237 19.48 5.60 -3.97
N ARG A 238 18.20 5.58 -3.58
CA ARG A 238 17.74 5.18 -2.23
C ARG A 238 17.40 3.70 -2.14
N LEU A 239 16.83 3.14 -3.18
CA LEU A 239 16.28 1.77 -3.19
C LEU A 239 17.00 0.85 -4.18
N ASN A 240 17.97 1.35 -4.93
CA ASN A 240 18.57 0.63 -6.06
C ASN A 240 17.53 0.18 -7.12
N ALA A 241 16.43 0.90 -7.22
CA ALA A 241 15.31 0.63 -8.13
C ALA A 241 14.68 1.93 -8.61
N SER A 242 14.25 2.02 -9.89
CA SER A 242 13.48 3.17 -10.35
C SER A 242 12.01 3.07 -9.92
N SER A 243 11.28 4.19 -9.87
CA SER A 243 9.88 4.19 -9.47
C SER A 243 8.94 3.41 -10.40
N GLY A 244 9.40 3.09 -11.58
CA GLY A 244 8.65 2.28 -12.55
C GLY A 244 9.27 0.91 -12.81
N SER A 245 10.24 0.45 -12.00
CA SER A 245 10.91 -0.85 -12.18
C SER A 245 9.99 -2.04 -11.90
N TYR A 246 8.93 -1.85 -11.14
CA TYR A 246 7.90 -2.84 -10.88
C TYR A 246 6.56 -2.16 -10.57
N SER A 247 5.46 -2.87 -10.80
CA SER A 247 4.10 -2.37 -10.62
C SER A 247 3.15 -3.49 -10.18
N THR A 248 2.03 -3.12 -9.59
CA THR A 248 0.95 -4.08 -9.30
C THR A 248 0.39 -4.68 -10.58
N VAL A 249 0.31 -3.88 -11.67
CA VAL A 249 -0.13 -4.34 -13.00
C VAL A 249 0.78 -5.46 -13.55
N GLU A 250 2.10 -5.33 -13.34
CA GLU A 250 3.06 -6.36 -13.74
C GLU A 250 2.95 -7.61 -12.85
N ALA A 251 2.86 -7.41 -11.54
CA ALA A 251 2.69 -8.49 -10.57
C ALA A 251 1.41 -9.31 -10.87
N LEU A 252 0.30 -8.63 -11.09
CA LEU A 252 -1.01 -9.27 -11.29
C LEU A 252 -1.11 -10.08 -12.60
N LYS A 253 -0.28 -9.79 -13.60
CA LYS A 253 -0.18 -10.62 -14.82
C LYS A 253 0.43 -12.00 -14.56
N ASN A 254 1.16 -12.14 -13.47
CA ASN A 254 1.94 -13.34 -13.14
C ASN A 254 1.44 -14.05 -11.88
N THR A 255 0.32 -13.62 -11.30
CA THR A 255 -0.21 -14.23 -10.06
C THR A 255 -1.23 -15.33 -10.38
N ASP A 256 -1.16 -16.41 -9.60
CA ASP A 256 -2.17 -17.46 -9.55
C ASP A 256 -3.08 -17.32 -8.31
N VAL A 257 -2.74 -16.41 -7.39
CA VAL A 257 -3.47 -16.20 -6.13
C VAL A 257 -4.72 -15.36 -6.37
N PRO A 258 -5.92 -15.78 -5.91
CA PRO A 258 -7.14 -14.99 -6.03
C PRO A 258 -7.01 -13.59 -5.41
N ILE A 259 -7.62 -12.59 -6.06
CA ILE A 259 -7.52 -11.18 -5.68
C ILE A 259 -8.91 -10.59 -5.40
N LEU A 260 -9.05 -9.87 -4.28
CA LEU A 260 -10.17 -8.98 -4.01
C LEU A 260 -9.64 -7.54 -3.99
N LEU A 261 -10.07 -6.74 -4.95
CA LEU A 261 -9.84 -5.30 -4.99
C LEU A 261 -11.05 -4.58 -4.39
N ILE A 262 -10.80 -3.57 -3.56
CA ILE A 262 -11.83 -2.70 -3.01
C ILE A 262 -11.37 -1.26 -3.24
N HIS A 263 -12.29 -0.37 -3.64
CA HIS A 263 -11.91 1.01 -3.92
C HIS A 263 -13.10 1.96 -3.73
N GLY A 264 -12.85 3.13 -3.19
CA GLY A 264 -13.83 4.19 -3.12
C GLY A 264 -14.07 4.83 -4.49
N GLU A 265 -15.33 5.09 -4.83
CA GLU A 265 -15.69 5.72 -6.12
C GLU A 265 -15.10 7.13 -6.24
N ASP A 266 -15.12 7.89 -5.13
CA ASP A 266 -14.67 9.28 -5.05
C ASP A 266 -13.25 9.41 -4.46
N ASP A 267 -12.41 8.38 -4.61
CA ASP A 267 -11.04 8.42 -4.11
C ASP A 267 -10.22 9.52 -4.84
N HIS A 268 -9.97 10.62 -4.12
CA HIS A 268 -9.24 11.78 -4.63
C HIS A 268 -7.71 11.63 -4.55
N PHE A 269 -7.23 10.65 -3.80
CA PHE A 269 -5.80 10.42 -3.64
C PHE A 269 -5.26 9.33 -4.57
N VAL A 270 -5.93 8.18 -4.60
CA VAL A 270 -5.65 7.10 -5.56
C VAL A 270 -6.83 6.97 -6.51
N PRO A 271 -6.73 7.45 -7.76
CA PRO A 271 -7.87 7.45 -8.67
C PRO A 271 -8.44 6.03 -8.89
N LEU A 272 -9.77 5.91 -8.87
CA LEU A 272 -10.49 4.65 -9.13
C LEU A 272 -10.03 3.95 -10.42
N LYS A 273 -9.56 4.71 -11.41
CA LYS A 273 -8.97 4.17 -12.65
C LYS A 273 -7.85 3.17 -12.38
N MET A 274 -7.05 3.38 -11.32
CA MET A 274 -5.97 2.46 -10.97
C MET A 274 -6.50 1.10 -10.49
N ALA A 275 -7.67 1.07 -9.84
CA ALA A 275 -8.32 -0.19 -9.47
C ALA A 275 -8.82 -0.97 -10.71
N PHE A 276 -9.34 -0.28 -11.72
CA PHE A 276 -9.68 -0.92 -12.99
C PHE A 276 -8.44 -1.45 -13.73
N GLU A 277 -7.36 -0.68 -13.76
CA GLU A 277 -6.09 -1.12 -14.36
C GLU A 277 -5.55 -2.39 -13.66
N ASN A 278 -5.62 -2.45 -12.31
CA ASN A 278 -5.24 -3.63 -11.54
C ASN A 278 -6.15 -4.83 -11.86
N ARG A 279 -7.47 -4.64 -11.87
CA ARG A 279 -8.43 -5.70 -12.20
C ARG A 279 -8.19 -6.27 -13.60
N ASP A 280 -8.04 -5.38 -14.58
CA ASP A 280 -7.92 -5.76 -15.99
C ASP A 280 -6.59 -6.45 -16.31
N ALA A 281 -5.56 -6.23 -15.48
CA ALA A 281 -4.26 -6.90 -15.58
C ALA A 281 -4.19 -8.27 -14.91
N CYS A 282 -5.15 -8.57 -14.02
CA CYS A 282 -5.06 -9.76 -13.17
C CYS A 282 -5.32 -11.06 -13.94
N ALA A 283 -4.33 -11.97 -13.92
CA ALA A 283 -4.45 -13.30 -14.53
C ALA A 283 -5.24 -14.30 -13.67
N ALA A 284 -5.21 -14.13 -12.35
CA ALA A 284 -5.95 -14.94 -11.39
C ALA A 284 -7.43 -14.51 -11.28
N PRO A 285 -8.30 -15.32 -10.63
CA PRO A 285 -9.64 -14.88 -10.28
C PRO A 285 -9.61 -13.56 -9.50
N CYS A 286 -10.18 -12.51 -10.06
CA CYS A 286 -10.16 -11.17 -9.50
C CYS A 286 -11.57 -10.58 -9.42
N LYS A 287 -11.91 -10.00 -8.26
CA LYS A 287 -13.14 -9.24 -8.04
C LYS A 287 -12.82 -7.83 -7.63
N LEU A 288 -13.61 -6.86 -8.09
CA LEU A 288 -13.52 -5.46 -7.69
C LEU A 288 -14.85 -5.03 -7.05
N LEU A 289 -14.78 -4.54 -5.81
CA LEU A 289 -15.84 -3.82 -5.14
C LEU A 289 -15.57 -2.32 -5.26
N VAL A 290 -16.42 -1.58 -5.94
CA VAL A 290 -16.42 -0.11 -5.92
C VAL A 290 -17.46 0.34 -4.90
N VAL A 291 -17.05 1.20 -3.96
CA VAL A 291 -17.94 1.71 -2.90
C VAL A 291 -18.38 3.13 -3.25
N PRO A 292 -19.68 3.35 -3.55
CA PRO A 292 -20.19 4.65 -3.93
C PRO A 292 -19.93 5.73 -2.87
N GLY A 293 -19.50 6.91 -3.31
CA GLY A 293 -19.27 8.08 -2.46
C GLY A 293 -18.12 7.96 -1.47
N ALA A 294 -17.39 6.84 -1.43
CA ALA A 294 -16.24 6.67 -0.54
C ALA A 294 -15.00 7.36 -1.11
N ASP A 295 -14.32 8.16 -0.28
CA ASP A 295 -12.99 8.70 -0.54
C ASP A 295 -11.90 7.69 -0.11
N HIS A 296 -10.63 8.07 -0.20
CA HIS A 296 -9.46 7.24 0.06
C HIS A 296 -9.50 6.54 1.43
N ALA A 297 -9.38 5.21 1.42
CA ALA A 297 -9.43 4.35 2.62
C ALA A 297 -10.71 4.50 3.46
N MET A 298 -11.82 4.96 2.87
CA MET A 298 -13.12 5.09 3.51
C MET A 298 -14.11 4.00 3.12
N SER A 299 -13.69 3.03 2.29
CA SER A 299 -14.57 2.00 1.72
C SER A 299 -15.32 1.20 2.80
N TYR A 300 -14.64 0.80 3.89
CA TYR A 300 -15.29 0.07 4.98
C TYR A 300 -16.30 0.94 5.74
N TYR A 301 -15.98 2.20 6.00
CA TYR A 301 -16.87 3.11 6.72
C TYR A 301 -18.15 3.41 5.93
N MET A 302 -18.02 3.72 4.64
CA MET A 302 -19.14 4.12 3.79
C MET A 302 -19.98 2.93 3.31
N GLY A 303 -19.35 1.79 3.00
CA GLY A 303 -19.99 0.62 2.41
C GLY A 303 -19.88 -0.65 3.25
N ARG A 304 -19.98 -0.55 4.59
CA ARG A 304 -19.70 -1.65 5.52
C ARG A 304 -20.36 -2.97 5.13
N GLY A 305 -21.65 -2.96 4.84
CA GLY A 305 -22.41 -4.18 4.49
C GLY A 305 -21.87 -4.86 3.22
N ALA A 306 -21.61 -4.07 2.16
CA ALA A 306 -21.07 -4.56 0.90
C ALA A 306 -19.62 -5.06 1.07
N TYR A 307 -18.82 -4.34 1.85
CA TYR A 307 -17.44 -4.72 2.16
C TYR A 307 -17.37 -6.06 2.89
N GLU A 308 -18.13 -6.23 3.98
CA GLU A 308 -18.20 -7.47 4.75
C GLU A 308 -18.71 -8.64 3.89
N ALA A 309 -19.74 -8.40 3.05
CA ALA A 309 -20.27 -9.40 2.14
C ALA A 309 -19.25 -9.83 1.08
N ALA A 310 -18.51 -8.87 0.49
CA ALA A 310 -17.46 -9.15 -0.49
C ALA A 310 -16.33 -9.99 0.13
N MET A 311 -15.89 -9.67 1.34
CA MET A 311 -14.87 -10.44 2.04
C MET A 311 -15.33 -11.87 2.34
N ARG A 312 -16.56 -12.06 2.85
CA ARG A 312 -17.11 -13.41 3.10
C ARG A 312 -17.19 -14.24 1.81
N ALA A 313 -17.69 -13.63 0.73
CA ALA A 313 -17.77 -14.30 -0.56
C ALA A 313 -16.38 -14.66 -1.11
N PHE A 314 -15.39 -13.77 -0.92
CA PHE A 314 -14.02 -14.02 -1.33
C PHE A 314 -13.40 -15.18 -0.57
N TRP A 315 -13.53 -15.23 0.75
CA TRP A 315 -13.03 -16.34 1.56
C TRP A 315 -13.67 -17.68 1.22
N ALA A 316 -14.96 -17.70 0.90
CA ALA A 316 -15.67 -18.93 0.52
C ALA A 316 -15.14 -19.53 -0.78
N VAL A 317 -14.83 -18.69 -1.77
CA VAL A 317 -14.37 -19.14 -3.11
C VAL A 317 -12.88 -19.49 -3.11
N SER A 318 -12.04 -18.68 -2.47
CA SER A 318 -10.59 -18.89 -2.47
C SER A 318 -10.17 -20.12 -1.69
N TYR A 319 -10.95 -20.53 -0.69
CA TYR A 319 -10.72 -21.79 0.03
C TYR A 319 -10.91 -23.02 -0.87
N THR A 320 -11.90 -23.00 -1.76
CA THR A 320 -12.21 -24.13 -2.64
C THR A 320 -11.26 -24.23 -3.85
N HIS A 321 -10.70 -23.11 -4.31
CA HIS A 321 -9.82 -23.07 -5.50
C HIS A 321 -8.48 -23.78 -5.29
N LEU A 322 -7.93 -23.75 -4.09
CA LEU A 322 -6.63 -24.33 -3.76
C LEU A 322 -6.73 -25.75 -3.16
N THR A 323 -7.93 -26.17 -2.74
CA THR A 323 -8.18 -27.52 -2.19
C THR A 323 -8.59 -28.54 -3.24
N LEU A 324 -8.94 -28.14 -4.46
CA LEU A 324 -9.20 -29.05 -5.56
C LEU A 324 -7.87 -29.39 -6.26
N PRO A 325 -7.51 -30.69 -6.40
CA PRO A 325 -6.33 -31.06 -7.16
C PRO A 325 -6.50 -30.56 -8.59
N THR A 326 -5.53 -29.79 -9.08
CA THR A 326 -5.46 -29.41 -10.49
C THR A 326 -5.22 -30.66 -11.29
N ILE A 327 -6.27 -31.28 -11.79
CA ILE A 327 -6.14 -32.37 -12.80
C ILE A 327 -5.67 -31.66 -14.08
N ARG A 328 -4.35 -31.58 -14.26
CA ARG A 328 -3.80 -31.34 -15.60
C ARG A 328 -4.13 -32.58 -16.42
N LEU A 329 -5.11 -32.47 -17.31
CA LEU A 329 -5.26 -33.41 -18.42
C LEU A 329 -3.97 -33.24 -19.27
N VAL A 330 -3.16 -34.29 -19.28
CA VAL A 330 -1.99 -34.47 -20.13
C VAL A 330 -2.47 -34.77 -21.54
#